data_b7a77a21a4a52efc42c23ab718a0c912
#
_entry.id   b7a77a21a4a52efc42c23ab718a0c912
#
_cell.length_a   1.000
_cell.length_b   1.000
_cell.length_c   1.000
_cell.angle_alpha   90.00
_cell.angle_beta   90.00
_cell.angle_gamma   90.00
#
_symmetry.space_group_name_H-M   'P 1'
#
loop_
_entity.id
_entity.type
_entity.pdbx_description
1 polymer ?
#
loop_
_entity_poly.entity_id
_entity_poly.type
_entity_poly.pdbx_seq_one_letter_code
_entity_poly.pdbx_strand_id
1 'polypeptide(L)' 'MADKTIKSPYPGTFYRRPSPDADPYVSEGDSIAAGQVVGLVEIMKNFHEITSEESGTIARILVESEDLVEAGQDIIELS' A
#
# COMPACT_ATOMS: atom_id res chain seq x y z
N MET A 1 -11.73 10.27 -11.56
CA MET A 1 -10.44 9.61 -11.80
C MET A 1 -9.42 10.12 -10.82
N ALA A 2 -8.66 9.24 -10.21
CA ALA A 2 -7.66 9.66 -9.23
C ALA A 2 -6.47 10.28 -9.96
N ASP A 3 -5.99 11.41 -9.46
CA ASP A 3 -4.83 12.09 -10.03
C ASP A 3 -3.52 11.57 -9.44
N LYS A 4 -3.61 10.83 -8.34
CA LYS A 4 -2.45 10.35 -7.60
C LYS A 4 -2.61 8.88 -7.29
N THR A 5 -1.51 8.16 -7.37
CA THR A 5 -1.49 6.76 -6.98
C THR A 5 -0.27 6.50 -6.13
N ILE A 6 -0.37 5.48 -5.28
CA ILE A 6 0.78 4.94 -4.57
C ILE A 6 1.16 3.68 -5.32
N LYS A 7 2.43 3.59 -5.71
CA LYS A 7 2.95 2.44 -6.44
C LYS A 7 3.79 1.59 -5.53
N SER A 8 3.80 0.28 -5.80
CA SER A 8 4.73 -0.59 -5.10
C SER A 8 6.14 -0.32 -5.62
N PRO A 9 7.10 0.01 -4.75
CA PRO A 9 8.47 0.22 -5.21
C PRO A 9 9.20 -1.11 -5.44
N TYR A 10 8.63 -2.22 -5.00
CA TYR A 10 9.27 -3.54 -5.07
C TYR A 10 8.32 -4.57 -5.64
N PRO A 11 8.84 -5.59 -6.34
CA PRO A 11 8.03 -6.75 -6.71
C PRO A 11 7.97 -7.70 -5.52
N GLY A 12 6.84 -8.36 -5.32
CA GLY A 12 6.71 -9.34 -4.24
C GLY A 12 5.27 -9.56 -3.84
N THR A 13 5.08 -10.06 -2.62
CA THR A 13 3.76 -10.33 -2.09
C THR A 13 3.31 -9.16 -1.23
N PHE A 14 2.16 -8.59 -1.57
CA PHE A 14 1.62 -7.42 -0.88
C PHE A 14 0.83 -7.84 0.36
N TYR A 15 0.95 -7.06 1.43
CA TYR A 15 0.15 -7.23 2.64
C TYR A 15 -0.40 -5.89 3.08
N ARG A 16 -1.69 -5.87 3.44
CA ARG A 16 -2.35 -4.65 3.93
C ARG A 16 -2.09 -4.42 5.41
N ARG A 17 -1.62 -5.43 6.11
CA ARG A 17 -1.45 -5.38 7.57
C ARG A 17 -0.12 -6.01 7.96
N PRO A 18 0.43 -5.62 9.12
CA PRO A 18 1.74 -6.13 9.52
C PRO A 18 1.70 -7.58 9.98
N SER A 19 0.54 -8.08 10.38
CA SER A 19 0.37 -9.47 10.76
C SER A 19 -1.09 -9.86 10.58
N PRO A 20 -1.40 -11.17 10.54
CA PRO A 20 -2.80 -11.61 10.37
C PRO A 20 -3.76 -11.09 11.45
N ASP A 21 -3.25 -10.83 12.65
CA ASP A 21 -4.07 -10.38 13.76
C ASP A 21 -4.17 -8.86 13.88
N ALA A 22 -3.42 -8.13 13.08
CA ALA A 22 -3.37 -6.68 13.16
C ALA A 22 -4.39 -6.05 12.23
N ASP A 23 -4.75 -4.80 12.51
CA ASP A 23 -5.60 -4.02 11.62
C ASP A 23 -4.81 -3.61 10.37
N PRO A 24 -5.49 -3.39 9.24
CA PRO A 24 -4.81 -2.87 8.06
C PRO A 24 -4.15 -1.52 8.36
N TYR A 25 -3.05 -1.24 7.67
CA TYR A 25 -2.40 0.07 7.82
C TYR A 25 -3.32 1.20 7.46
N VAL A 26 -4.11 1.02 6.39
CA VAL A 26 -5.05 2.03 5.92
C VAL A 26 -6.27 1.35 5.34
N SER A 27 -7.37 2.09 5.29
CA SER A 27 -8.62 1.65 4.67
C SER A 27 -9.12 2.75 3.75
N GLU A 28 -10.03 2.39 2.84
CA GLU A 28 -10.65 3.38 1.96
C GLU A 28 -11.35 4.44 2.80
N GLY A 29 -11.15 5.69 2.43
CA GLY A 29 -11.69 6.82 3.18
C GLY A 29 -10.74 7.43 4.19
N ASP A 30 -9.63 6.75 4.51
CA ASP A 30 -8.67 7.27 5.48
C ASP A 30 -7.87 8.43 4.90
N SER A 31 -7.54 9.39 5.76
CA SER A 31 -6.59 10.44 5.42
C SER A 31 -5.19 9.96 5.77
N ILE A 32 -4.24 10.19 4.88
CA ILE A 32 -2.85 9.79 5.11
C ILE A 32 -1.93 10.99 4.91
N ALA A 33 -0.77 10.90 5.54
CA ALA A 33 0.28 11.90 5.42
C ALA A 33 1.45 11.35 4.64
N ALA A 34 2.24 12.24 4.05
CA ALA A 34 3.47 11.84 3.38
C ALA A 34 4.39 11.15 4.39
N GLY A 35 4.97 10.03 3.98
CA GLY A 35 5.84 9.23 4.84
C GLY A 35 5.12 8.17 5.67
N GLN A 36 3.79 8.15 5.64
CA GLN A 36 3.02 7.17 6.39
C GLN A 36 3.10 5.80 5.71
N VAL A 37 3.25 4.74 6.52
CA VAL A 37 3.27 3.38 6.00
C VAL A 37 1.85 2.98 5.59
N VAL A 38 1.70 2.45 4.37
CA VAL A 38 0.39 2.06 3.84
C VAL A 38 0.30 0.58 3.53
N GLY A 39 1.40 -0.14 3.56
CA GLY A 39 1.41 -1.58 3.29
C GLY A 39 2.81 -2.15 3.39
N LEU A 40 2.90 -3.46 3.15
CA LEU A 40 4.17 -4.18 3.12
C LEU A 40 4.28 -4.98 1.84
N VAL A 41 5.50 -5.18 1.38
CA VAL A 41 5.82 -6.15 0.34
C VAL A 41 6.85 -7.12 0.88
N GLU A 42 6.56 -8.41 0.75
CA GLU A 42 7.50 -9.45 1.14
C GLU A 42 8.30 -9.90 -0.07
N ILE A 43 9.63 -9.88 0.07
CA ILE A 43 10.56 -10.38 -0.95
C ILE A 43 11.49 -11.36 -0.24
N MET A 44 11.42 -12.64 -0.60
CA MET A 44 12.31 -13.67 -0.05
C MET A 44 12.36 -13.64 1.48
N LYS A 45 11.17 -13.56 2.10
CA LYS A 45 10.97 -13.54 3.56
C LYS A 45 11.44 -12.26 4.25
N ASN A 46 11.79 -11.24 3.47
CA ASN A 46 12.10 -9.92 4.02
C ASN A 46 10.91 -9.01 3.73
N PHE A 47 10.49 -8.25 4.73
CA PHE A 47 9.36 -7.34 4.59
C PHE A 47 9.86 -5.92 4.38
N HIS A 48 9.31 -5.25 3.39
CA HIS A 48 9.65 -3.87 3.06
C HIS A 48 8.40 -3.02 3.20
N GLU A 49 8.51 -1.95 3.96
CA GLU A 49 7.37 -1.04 4.13
C GLU A 49 7.19 -0.19 2.89
N ILE A 50 5.91 -0.01 2.51
CA ILE A 50 5.55 0.92 1.46
C ILE A 50 5.02 2.17 2.13
N THR A 51 5.63 3.31 1.83
CA THR A 51 5.20 4.59 2.39
C THR A 51 4.60 5.45 1.28
N SER A 52 3.66 6.29 1.67
CA SER A 52 3.11 7.27 0.74
C SER A 52 4.09 8.42 0.57
N GLU A 53 4.29 8.87 -0.65
CA GLU A 53 5.12 10.05 -0.91
C GLU A 53 4.31 11.34 -0.78
N GLU A 54 2.99 11.23 -0.77
CA GLU A 54 2.09 12.38 -0.73
C GLU A 54 1.02 12.20 0.33
N SER A 55 0.49 13.31 0.82
CA SER A 55 -0.69 13.28 1.68
C SER A 55 -1.95 13.24 0.80
N GLY A 56 -3.03 12.72 1.35
CA GLY A 56 -4.29 12.67 0.63
C GLY A 56 -5.26 11.72 1.32
N THR A 57 -6.34 11.41 0.63
CA THR A 57 -7.35 10.48 1.13
C THR A 57 -7.31 9.22 0.28
N ILE A 58 -7.40 8.06 0.93
CA ILE A 58 -7.46 6.78 0.23
C ILE A 58 -8.79 6.68 -0.50
N ALA A 59 -8.74 6.75 -1.83
CA ALA A 59 -9.95 6.61 -2.64
C ALA A 59 -10.27 5.14 -2.89
N ARG A 60 -9.26 4.35 -3.27
CA ARG A 60 -9.44 2.93 -3.54
C ARG A 60 -8.14 2.18 -3.26
N ILE A 61 -8.29 0.97 -2.75
CA ILE A 61 -7.17 0.05 -2.60
C ILE A 61 -7.32 -0.98 -3.72
N LEU A 62 -6.33 -1.05 -4.60
CA LEU A 62 -6.44 -1.81 -5.85
C LEU A 62 -5.98 -3.27 -5.71
N VAL A 63 -5.33 -3.61 -4.60
CA VAL A 63 -4.80 -4.96 -4.37
C VAL A 63 -5.22 -5.42 -2.98
N GLU A 64 -5.24 -6.73 -2.80
CA GLU A 64 -5.58 -7.34 -1.52
C GLU A 64 -4.34 -7.98 -0.90
N SER A 65 -4.44 -8.32 0.39
CA SER A 65 -3.35 -9.04 1.05
C SER A 65 -3.07 -10.35 0.32
N GLU A 66 -1.79 -10.65 0.21
CA GLU A 66 -1.25 -11.85 -0.43
C GLU A 66 -1.30 -11.81 -1.96
N ASP A 67 -1.72 -10.69 -2.55
CA ASP A 67 -1.60 -10.51 -4.00
C ASP A 67 -0.14 -10.30 -4.39
N LEU A 68 0.23 -10.82 -5.55
CA LEU A 68 1.54 -10.55 -6.11
C LEU A 68 1.50 -9.20 -6.82
N VAL A 69 2.49 -8.37 -6.55
CA VAL A 69 2.61 -7.07 -7.17
C VAL A 69 3.97 -6.95 -7.85
N GLU A 70 4.06 -6.06 -8.82
CA GLU A 70 5.30 -5.77 -9.52
C GLU A 70 5.79 -4.39 -9.16
N ALA A 71 7.08 -4.15 -9.34
CA ALA A 71 7.64 -2.82 -9.12
C ALA A 71 6.97 -1.83 -10.07
N GLY A 72 6.52 -0.72 -9.53
CA GLY A 72 5.81 0.30 -10.30
C GLY A 72 4.33 0.07 -10.48
N GLN A 73 3.80 -1.03 -9.96
CA GLN A 73 2.36 -1.30 -10.05
C GLN A 73 1.58 -0.38 -9.11
N ASP A 74 0.48 0.17 -9.60
CA ASP A 74 -0.42 0.98 -8.78
C ASP A 74 -1.12 0.09 -7.76
N ILE A 75 -1.05 0.46 -6.48
CA ILE A 75 -1.68 -0.34 -5.42
C ILE A 75 -2.77 0.43 -4.69
N ILE A 76 -2.70 1.75 -4.66
CA ILE A 76 -3.67 2.60 -3.98
C ILE A 76 -3.92 3.83 -4.83
N GLU A 77 -5.19 4.23 -4.93
CA GLU A 77 -5.56 5.51 -5.56
C GLU A 77 -5.89 6.51 -4.47
N LEU A 78 -5.36 7.71 -4.62
CA LEU A 78 -5.65 8.83 -3.71
C LEU A 78 -6.57 9.84 -4.39
N SER A 79 -7.36 10.49 -3.60
CA SER A 79 -8.20 11.58 -4.10
C SER A 79 -7.74 12.91 -3.53
#